data_7ab0e924b696b62f8f297bbfd39b0e33
#
_entry.id   7ab0e924b696b62f8f297bbfd39b0e33
#
_cell.length_a   1.000
_cell.length_b   1.000
_cell.length_c   1.000
_cell.angle_alpha   90.00
_cell.angle_beta   90.00
_cell.angle_gamma   90.00
#
_symmetry.space_group_name_H-M   'P 1'
#
loop_
_entity.id
_entity.type
_entity.pdbx_description
1 polymer ?
#
loop_
_entity_poly.entity_id
_entity_poly.type
_entity_poly.pdbx_seq_one_letter_code
_entity_poly.pdbx_strand_id
1 'polypeptide(L)'
;QVNHFEQQITAARLDPGQLPDTVPAAYQEAVAHGWLEGINLIRLIGANSRYFTDGAGKVPVDVSDGVAAAGIAIDFYGRFQAESSKAIDGTPHLIYITPRGGSSVSADPISLLRGAPNKELALRFIYYVMTPHGQKLWNYRPGTPGGPRRFALCRMPITREFYPAGSSTESAAKHTPYTNDDLTDPDIDVYALAARFSYQPRWTARHFGIQRDLVKAMCLDSGNELRAAWAAIRATGGPAANPRAMELLQRPPDLPAPLNWTS
;
A
#
# COMPACT_ATOMS: atom_id res chain seq x y z
N GLN A 1 -2.44 2.48 -23.59
CA GLN A 1 -2.97 3.83 -23.85
C GLN A 1 -2.89 4.71 -22.61
N VAL A 2 -3.42 4.28 -21.47
CA VAL A 2 -3.38 5.08 -20.22
C VAL A 2 -1.95 5.49 -19.85
N ASN A 3 -0.99 4.54 -19.82
CA ASN A 3 0.40 4.84 -19.50
C ASN A 3 1.05 5.83 -20.47
N HIS A 4 0.73 5.73 -21.75
CA HIS A 4 1.26 6.66 -22.76
C HIS A 4 0.73 8.08 -22.55
N PHE A 5 -0.58 8.20 -22.27
CA PHE A 5 -1.21 9.49 -21.99
C PHE A 5 -0.67 10.11 -20.68
N GLU A 6 -0.47 9.29 -19.64
CA GLU A 6 0.14 9.72 -18.39
C GLU A 6 1.58 10.23 -18.58
N GLN A 7 2.34 9.59 -19.44
CA GLN A 7 3.68 10.06 -19.82
C GLN A 7 3.62 11.42 -20.53
N GLN A 8 2.67 11.62 -21.44
CA GLN A 8 2.46 12.89 -22.12
C GLN A 8 2.11 14.02 -21.14
N ILE A 9 1.20 13.78 -20.19
CA ILE A 9 0.84 14.75 -19.14
C ILE A 9 2.06 15.11 -18.29
N THR A 10 2.85 14.11 -17.91
CA THR A 10 4.06 14.30 -17.11
C THR A 10 5.10 15.12 -17.89
N ALA A 11 5.30 14.81 -19.17
CA ALA A 11 6.20 15.55 -20.04
C ALA A 11 5.77 17.01 -20.25
N ALA A 12 4.45 17.25 -20.30
CA ALA A 12 3.88 18.61 -20.44
C ALA A 12 3.93 19.44 -19.15
N ARG A 13 4.43 18.87 -18.04
CA ARG A 13 4.52 19.52 -16.71
C ARG A 13 3.17 20.08 -16.21
N LEU A 14 2.09 19.42 -16.53
CA LEU A 14 0.77 19.81 -16.05
C LEU A 14 0.65 19.58 -14.55
N ASP A 15 -0.11 20.44 -13.87
CA ASP A 15 -0.44 20.27 -12.47
C ASP A 15 -1.03 18.86 -12.27
N PRO A 16 -0.56 18.06 -11.29
CA PRO A 16 -1.12 16.75 -11.01
C PRO A 16 -2.62 16.73 -10.73
N GLY A 17 -3.21 17.88 -10.37
CA GLY A 17 -4.65 18.04 -10.15
C GLY A 17 -5.42 18.47 -11.39
N GLN A 18 -4.77 18.77 -12.50
CA GLN A 18 -5.43 19.25 -13.73
C GLN A 18 -5.29 18.22 -14.84
N LEU A 19 -6.40 17.94 -15.50
CA LEU A 19 -6.40 17.22 -16.77
C LEU A 19 -6.34 18.24 -17.92
N PRO A 20 -5.72 17.88 -19.06
CA PRO A 20 -5.80 18.72 -20.25
C PRO A 20 -7.25 18.94 -20.66
N ASP A 21 -7.57 20.07 -21.30
CA ASP A 21 -8.92 20.40 -21.79
C ASP A 21 -9.48 19.35 -22.76
N THR A 22 -8.59 18.59 -23.41
CA THR A 22 -8.94 17.48 -24.30
C THR A 22 -8.44 16.16 -23.75
N VAL A 23 -9.24 15.51 -22.93
CA VAL A 23 -8.95 14.15 -22.43
C VAL A 23 -9.56 13.13 -23.39
N PRO A 24 -8.78 12.18 -23.94
CA PRO A 24 -9.33 11.14 -24.81
C PRO A 24 -10.44 10.33 -24.12
N ALA A 25 -11.54 10.07 -24.81
CA ALA A 25 -12.66 9.31 -24.25
C ALA A 25 -12.21 7.94 -23.72
N ALA A 26 -11.33 7.23 -24.42
CA ALA A 26 -10.78 5.96 -23.97
C ALA A 26 -10.01 6.05 -22.63
N TYR A 27 -9.40 7.20 -22.33
CA TYR A 27 -8.76 7.42 -21.02
C TYR A 27 -9.82 7.63 -19.92
N GLN A 28 -10.85 8.43 -20.19
CA GLN A 28 -11.96 8.65 -19.25
C GLN A 28 -12.67 7.33 -18.91
N GLU A 29 -12.98 6.53 -19.91
CA GLU A 29 -13.58 5.20 -19.75
C GLU A 29 -12.69 4.27 -18.91
N ALA A 30 -11.39 4.23 -19.20
CA ALA A 30 -10.44 3.43 -18.43
C ALA A 30 -10.34 3.85 -16.96
N VAL A 31 -10.34 5.15 -16.68
CA VAL A 31 -10.35 5.69 -15.32
C VAL A 31 -11.66 5.35 -14.60
N ALA A 32 -12.81 5.56 -15.25
CA ALA A 32 -14.11 5.24 -14.67
C ALA A 32 -14.25 3.74 -14.37
N HIS A 33 -13.81 2.88 -15.28
CA HIS A 33 -13.79 1.42 -15.08
C HIS A 33 -12.89 1.02 -13.93
N GLY A 34 -11.67 1.57 -13.87
CA GLY A 34 -10.72 1.29 -12.78
C GLY A 34 -11.24 1.74 -11.41
N TRP A 35 -11.94 2.87 -11.35
CA TRP A 35 -12.61 3.32 -10.13
C TRP A 35 -13.68 2.33 -9.67
N LEU A 36 -14.55 1.89 -10.58
CA LEU A 36 -15.61 0.94 -10.26
C LEU A 36 -15.03 -0.39 -9.78
N GLU A 37 -14.01 -0.91 -10.45
CA GLU A 37 -13.31 -2.12 -10.01
C GLU A 37 -12.66 -1.96 -8.63
N GLY A 38 -11.99 -0.83 -8.38
CA GLY A 38 -11.38 -0.53 -7.09
C GLY A 38 -12.41 -0.47 -5.95
N ILE A 39 -13.54 0.20 -6.15
CA ILE A 39 -14.63 0.26 -5.17
C ILE A 39 -15.25 -1.12 -4.94
N ASN A 40 -15.43 -1.91 -5.99
CA ASN A 40 -15.95 -3.28 -5.88
C ASN A 40 -14.97 -4.19 -5.12
N LEU A 41 -13.67 -4.06 -5.36
CA LEU A 41 -12.65 -4.78 -4.59
C LEU A 41 -12.73 -4.43 -3.09
N ILE A 42 -12.84 -3.16 -2.75
CA ILE A 42 -13.00 -2.70 -1.35
C ILE A 42 -14.28 -3.30 -0.74
N ARG A 43 -15.38 -3.32 -1.48
CA ARG A 43 -16.65 -3.93 -1.04
C ARG A 43 -16.49 -5.43 -0.78
N LEU A 44 -15.80 -6.17 -1.65
CA LEU A 44 -15.52 -7.60 -1.44
C LEU A 44 -14.60 -7.83 -0.25
N ILE A 45 -13.61 -6.97 -0.03
CA ILE A 45 -12.78 -7.01 1.18
C ILE A 45 -13.66 -6.79 2.41
N GLY A 46 -14.54 -5.78 2.40
CA GLY A 46 -15.51 -5.54 3.47
C GLY A 46 -16.43 -6.71 3.74
N ALA A 47 -16.93 -7.37 2.68
CA ALA A 47 -17.78 -8.55 2.77
C ALA A 47 -17.09 -9.75 3.43
N ASN A 48 -15.78 -9.85 3.32
CA ASN A 48 -14.95 -10.90 3.93
C ASN A 48 -14.29 -10.47 5.24
N SER A 49 -14.40 -9.20 5.63
CA SER A 49 -13.76 -8.69 6.83
C SER A 49 -14.54 -9.07 8.08
N ARG A 50 -13.83 -9.54 9.10
CA ARG A 50 -14.39 -9.77 10.41
C ARG A 50 -14.78 -8.45 11.09
N TYR A 51 -13.92 -7.46 10.99
CA TYR A 51 -14.12 -6.09 11.48
C TYR A 51 -13.11 -5.13 10.83
N PHE A 52 -13.34 -3.85 11.04
CA PHE A 52 -12.41 -2.77 10.75
C PHE A 52 -11.94 -2.17 12.07
N THR A 53 -10.70 -1.69 12.13
CA THR A 53 -10.10 -1.05 13.30
C THR A 53 -9.54 0.31 12.93
N ASP A 54 -9.52 1.23 13.86
CA ASP A 54 -8.89 2.54 13.77
C ASP A 54 -7.38 2.51 14.10
N GLY A 55 -6.91 1.40 14.70
CA GLY A 55 -5.51 1.20 15.07
C GLY A 55 -4.73 0.44 14.01
N ALA A 56 -3.90 1.13 13.21
CA ALA A 56 -3.13 0.50 12.13
C ALA A 56 -2.21 -0.66 12.59
N GLY A 57 -1.62 -0.55 13.79
CA GLY A 57 -0.78 -1.60 14.38
C GLY A 57 -1.55 -2.79 14.91
N LYS A 58 -2.86 -2.67 15.13
CA LYS A 58 -3.69 -3.74 15.67
C LYS A 58 -3.86 -4.90 14.70
N VAL A 59 -3.99 -4.62 13.41
CA VAL A 59 -4.25 -5.64 12.38
C VAL A 59 -3.20 -6.76 12.38
N PRO A 60 -1.87 -6.47 12.26
CA PRO A 60 -0.89 -7.54 12.29
C PRO A 60 -0.80 -8.26 13.64
N VAL A 61 -1.09 -7.60 14.75
CA VAL A 61 -1.19 -8.26 16.07
C VAL A 61 -2.31 -9.29 16.07
N ASP A 62 -3.51 -8.91 15.62
CA ASP A 62 -4.66 -9.81 15.57
C ASP A 62 -4.45 -11.01 14.64
N VAL A 63 -3.66 -10.84 13.57
CA VAL A 63 -3.28 -11.96 12.71
C VAL A 63 -2.27 -12.87 13.43
N SER A 64 -1.25 -12.31 14.09
CA SER A 64 -0.28 -13.12 14.83
C SER A 64 -0.88 -13.88 16.01
N ASP A 65 -1.94 -13.34 16.61
CA ASP A 65 -2.66 -13.95 17.72
C ASP A 65 -3.76 -14.94 17.24
N GLY A 66 -3.90 -15.15 15.94
CA GLY A 66 -4.90 -16.05 15.36
C GLY A 66 -6.35 -15.54 15.42
N VAL A 67 -6.55 -14.26 15.74
CA VAL A 67 -7.89 -13.62 15.75
C VAL A 67 -8.43 -13.46 14.33
N ALA A 68 -7.54 -13.25 13.36
CA ALA A 68 -7.85 -13.19 11.93
C ALA A 68 -6.83 -13.99 11.12
N ALA A 69 -7.26 -14.60 10.01
CA ALA A 69 -6.39 -15.37 9.12
C ALA A 69 -5.51 -14.48 8.23
N ALA A 70 -5.98 -13.27 7.92
CA ALA A 70 -5.28 -12.29 7.10
C ALA A 70 -5.72 -10.88 7.48
N GLY A 71 -4.89 -9.89 7.17
CA GLY A 71 -5.22 -8.49 7.39
C GLY A 71 -4.46 -7.57 6.43
N ILE A 72 -5.00 -6.39 6.19
CA ILE A 72 -4.33 -5.34 5.41
C ILE A 72 -3.64 -4.39 6.38
N ALA A 73 -2.35 -4.19 6.20
CA ALA A 73 -1.54 -3.34 7.07
C ALA A 73 -0.56 -2.49 6.26
N ILE A 74 -0.11 -1.39 6.85
CA ILE A 74 1.05 -0.65 6.37
C ILE A 74 2.27 -1.55 6.52
N ASP A 75 3.17 -1.51 5.57
CA ASP A 75 4.30 -2.43 5.42
C ASP A 75 5.16 -2.59 6.69
N PHE A 76 5.56 -1.51 7.32
CA PHE A 76 6.42 -1.60 8.49
C PHE A 76 5.72 -2.17 9.74
N TYR A 77 4.40 -2.00 9.90
CA TYR A 77 3.66 -2.66 10.97
C TYR A 77 3.60 -4.18 10.73
N GLY A 78 3.34 -4.58 9.48
CA GLY A 78 3.32 -6.00 9.12
C GLY A 78 4.67 -6.66 9.29
N ARG A 79 5.74 -6.04 8.77
CA ARG A 79 7.12 -6.56 8.92
C ARG A 79 7.59 -6.59 10.37
N PHE A 80 7.32 -5.52 11.12
CA PHE A 80 7.67 -5.48 12.55
C PHE A 80 7.01 -6.62 13.31
N GLN A 81 5.72 -6.86 13.11
CA GLN A 81 5.02 -7.94 13.78
C GLN A 81 5.51 -9.32 13.34
N ALA A 82 5.83 -9.50 12.05
CA ALA A 82 6.40 -10.74 11.54
C ALA A 82 7.77 -11.05 12.20
N GLU A 83 8.61 -10.05 12.41
CA GLU A 83 9.91 -10.22 13.08
C GLU A 83 9.77 -10.40 14.61
N SER A 84 8.88 -9.66 15.25
CA SER A 84 8.74 -9.62 16.72
C SER A 84 7.91 -10.78 17.31
N SER A 85 7.05 -11.41 16.49
CA SER A 85 6.18 -12.52 16.95
C SER A 85 6.70 -13.91 16.59
N LYS A 86 7.97 -14.04 16.22
CA LYS A 86 8.58 -15.36 15.97
C LYS A 86 8.62 -16.18 17.23
N ALA A 87 8.33 -17.47 17.09
CA ALA A 87 8.54 -18.47 18.15
C ALA A 87 10.04 -18.60 18.49
N ILE A 88 10.34 -19.29 19.59
CA ILE A 88 11.72 -19.51 20.06
C ILE A 88 12.57 -20.23 19.01
N ASP A 89 11.96 -21.12 18.23
CA ASP A 89 12.61 -21.86 17.13
C ASP A 89 12.74 -21.04 15.83
N GLY A 90 12.31 -19.75 15.85
CA GLY A 90 12.33 -18.86 14.70
C GLY A 90 11.15 -18.97 13.77
N THR A 91 10.19 -19.86 14.03
CA THR A 91 8.98 -20.00 13.20
C THR A 91 8.14 -18.73 13.27
N PRO A 92 7.79 -18.10 12.14
CA PRO A 92 6.96 -16.90 12.15
C PRO A 92 5.50 -17.24 12.44
N HIS A 93 4.85 -16.47 13.33
CA HIS A 93 3.40 -16.58 13.56
C HIS A 93 2.58 -15.94 12.45
N LEU A 94 3.17 -14.99 11.72
CA LEU A 94 2.59 -14.41 10.51
C LEU A 94 3.70 -14.11 9.49
N ILE A 95 3.32 -13.99 8.24
CA ILE A 95 4.18 -13.50 7.16
C ILE A 95 3.59 -12.20 6.62
N TYR A 96 4.46 -11.26 6.26
CA TYR A 96 4.07 -10.05 5.53
C TYR A 96 4.32 -10.26 4.04
N ILE A 97 3.32 -9.95 3.22
CA ILE A 97 3.40 -10.08 1.76
C ILE A 97 3.16 -8.71 1.14
N THR A 98 4.14 -8.22 0.37
CA THR A 98 3.94 -7.01 -0.44
C THR A 98 3.32 -7.38 -1.79
N PRO A 99 2.07 -6.96 -2.08
CA PRO A 99 1.42 -7.31 -3.32
C PRO A 99 2.10 -6.60 -4.50
N ARG A 100 2.61 -7.37 -5.45
CA ARG A 100 3.27 -6.85 -6.65
C ARG A 100 2.26 -6.17 -7.57
N GLY A 101 2.44 -4.87 -7.84
CA GLY A 101 1.51 -4.06 -8.63
C GLY A 101 0.21 -3.69 -7.91
N GLY A 102 0.03 -4.11 -6.65
CA GLY A 102 -1.14 -3.80 -5.83
C GLY A 102 -0.86 -2.85 -4.66
N SER A 103 0.33 -2.26 -4.60
CA SER A 103 0.71 -1.33 -3.56
C SER A 103 1.50 -0.16 -4.13
N SER A 104 1.21 1.05 -3.67
CA SER A 104 2.05 2.21 -3.94
C SER A 104 3.26 2.21 -3.02
N VAL A 105 4.40 2.65 -3.55
CA VAL A 105 5.63 2.83 -2.79
C VAL A 105 5.94 4.32 -2.74
N SER A 106 6.01 4.87 -1.54
CA SER A 106 6.42 6.25 -1.31
C SER A 106 7.30 6.34 -0.07
N ALA A 107 8.25 7.27 -0.07
CA ALA A 107 9.01 7.59 1.13
C ALA A 107 8.19 8.54 2.03
N ASP A 108 8.25 8.33 3.34
CA ASP A 108 7.78 9.34 4.28
C ASP A 108 8.77 10.50 4.30
N PRO A 109 8.31 11.72 4.07
CA PRO A 109 9.21 12.87 3.99
C PRO A 109 9.67 13.32 5.38
N ILE A 110 10.89 13.83 5.45
CA ILE A 110 11.39 14.64 6.55
C ILE A 110 11.62 16.06 6.04
N SER A 111 11.15 17.07 6.77
CA SER A 111 11.23 18.46 6.35
C SER A 111 11.72 19.37 7.49
N LEU A 112 12.47 20.40 7.12
CA LEU A 112 12.81 21.46 8.02
C LEU A 112 11.65 22.45 8.13
N LEU A 113 11.14 22.66 9.35
CA LEU A 113 10.07 23.63 9.59
C LEU A 113 10.59 25.06 9.43
N ARG A 114 9.73 25.93 8.87
CA ARG A 114 10.03 27.38 8.81
C ARG A 114 10.15 27.92 10.24
N GLY A 115 11.21 28.67 10.51
CA GLY A 115 11.45 29.25 11.84
C GLY A 115 11.97 28.26 12.88
N ALA A 116 12.45 27.08 12.49
CA ALA A 116 13.08 26.13 13.40
C ALA A 116 14.18 26.81 14.23
N PRO A 117 14.10 26.78 15.58
CA PRO A 117 15.04 27.53 16.43
C PRO A 117 16.47 26.97 16.36
N ASN A 118 16.61 25.68 16.12
CA ASN A 118 17.91 24.99 16.01
C ASN A 118 18.11 24.44 14.58
N LYS A 119 18.03 25.31 13.59
CA LYS A 119 18.09 24.96 12.16
C LYS A 119 19.29 24.10 11.80
N GLU A 120 20.48 24.47 12.31
CA GLU A 120 21.71 23.74 11.99
C GLU A 120 21.66 22.30 12.54
N LEU A 121 21.21 22.12 13.78
CA LEU A 121 21.07 20.78 14.36
C LEU A 121 20.01 19.95 13.63
N ALA A 122 18.89 20.57 13.25
CA ALA A 122 17.85 19.91 12.47
C ALA A 122 18.35 19.44 11.11
N LEU A 123 19.16 20.27 10.42
CA LEU A 123 19.79 19.88 9.16
C LEU A 123 20.79 18.72 9.36
N ARG A 124 21.62 18.75 10.40
CA ARG A 124 22.53 17.64 10.72
C ARG A 124 21.77 16.33 10.95
N PHE A 125 20.62 16.41 11.64
CA PHE A 125 19.76 15.24 11.83
C PHE A 125 19.18 14.74 10.51
N ILE A 126 18.66 15.64 9.64
CA ILE A 126 18.16 15.27 8.31
C ILE A 126 19.26 14.60 7.49
N TYR A 127 20.45 15.17 7.45
CA TYR A 127 21.59 14.54 6.77
C TYR A 127 21.92 13.17 7.35
N TYR A 128 21.94 13.03 8.67
CA TYR A 128 22.23 11.76 9.31
C TYR A 128 21.23 10.65 8.92
N VAL A 129 19.92 10.93 8.95
CA VAL A 129 18.92 9.92 8.59
C VAL A 129 18.97 9.52 7.11
N MET A 130 19.57 10.37 6.26
CA MET A 130 19.79 10.08 4.83
C MET A 130 21.07 9.30 4.55
N THR A 131 21.96 9.18 5.53
CA THR A 131 23.17 8.38 5.35
C THR A 131 22.86 6.88 5.41
N PRO A 132 23.70 6.02 4.80
CA PRO A 132 23.60 4.56 4.98
C PRO A 132 23.58 4.15 6.46
N HIS A 133 24.30 4.85 7.31
CA HIS A 133 24.31 4.61 8.75
C HIS A 133 22.94 4.83 9.41
N GLY A 134 22.28 5.96 9.09
CA GLY A 134 20.94 6.25 9.55
C GLY A 134 19.91 5.25 8.99
N GLN A 135 20.05 4.90 7.71
CA GLN A 135 19.14 3.97 7.03
C GLN A 135 19.19 2.55 7.61
N LYS A 136 20.36 2.07 8.04
CA LYS A 136 20.50 0.78 8.72
C LYS A 136 19.67 0.70 10.00
N LEU A 137 19.58 1.76 10.78
CA LEU A 137 18.79 1.80 12.01
C LEU A 137 17.29 1.58 11.78
N TRP A 138 16.79 1.84 10.55
CA TRP A 138 15.38 1.68 10.20
C TRP A 138 15.00 0.25 9.83
N ASN A 139 15.94 -0.51 9.24
CA ASN A 139 15.60 -1.79 8.63
C ASN A 139 16.40 -2.99 9.16
N TYR A 140 17.65 -2.80 9.54
CA TYR A 140 18.49 -3.94 9.93
C TYR A 140 17.93 -4.68 11.13
N ARG A 141 18.16 -5.99 11.18
CA ARG A 141 17.80 -6.81 12.34
C ARG A 141 18.50 -6.32 13.59
N PRO A 142 17.82 -6.34 14.75
CA PRO A 142 18.46 -5.98 16.02
C PRO A 142 19.70 -6.82 16.27
N GLY A 143 20.76 -6.15 16.72
CA GLY A 143 22.05 -6.80 17.03
C GLY A 143 23.02 -6.95 15.86
N THR A 144 22.62 -6.61 14.63
CA THR A 144 23.57 -6.58 13.50
C THR A 144 24.51 -5.37 13.59
N PRO A 145 25.73 -5.47 13.07
CA PRO A 145 26.68 -4.35 13.09
C PRO A 145 26.15 -3.11 12.38
N GLY A 146 26.07 -1.99 13.10
CA GLY A 146 25.50 -0.74 12.59
C GLY A 146 23.97 -0.68 12.55
N GLY A 147 23.30 -1.74 12.95
CA GLY A 147 21.84 -1.80 13.09
C GLY A 147 21.35 -1.36 14.47
N PRO A 148 20.04 -1.46 14.73
CA PRO A 148 19.44 -1.12 16.00
C PRO A 148 19.82 -2.13 17.10
N ARG A 149 19.78 -1.68 18.38
CA ARG A 149 20.13 -2.56 19.50
C ARG A 149 19.01 -3.51 19.92
N ARG A 150 17.75 -3.04 19.88
CA ARG A 150 16.60 -3.77 20.43
C ARG A 150 15.48 -4.01 19.43
N PHE A 151 15.09 -2.98 18.70
CA PHE A 151 13.93 -3.02 17.80
C PHE A 151 14.30 -2.38 16.48
N ALA A 152 14.01 -3.05 15.39
CA ALA A 152 14.00 -2.46 14.06
C ALA A 152 12.63 -1.86 13.77
N LEU A 153 12.58 -0.73 13.07
CA LEU A 153 11.33 -0.18 12.58
C LEU A 153 10.81 -0.96 11.36
N CYS A 154 11.65 -1.77 10.75
CA CYS A 154 11.34 -2.58 9.56
C CYS A 154 10.89 -1.75 8.35
N ARG A 155 11.30 -0.49 8.30
CA ARG A 155 11.13 0.36 7.14
C ARG A 155 12.23 0.11 6.14
N MET A 156 11.85 0.00 4.87
CA MET A 156 12.82 -0.22 3.81
C MET A 156 13.69 1.03 3.61
N PRO A 157 15.01 0.89 3.46
CA PRO A 157 15.89 2.01 3.16
C PRO A 157 15.52 2.68 1.85
N ILE A 158 15.71 4.00 1.75
CA ILE A 158 15.51 4.75 0.51
C ILE A 158 16.82 4.97 -0.27
N THR A 159 17.96 4.75 0.35
CA THR A 159 19.28 4.89 -0.29
C THR A 159 19.48 3.76 -1.29
N ARG A 160 19.77 4.10 -2.54
CA ARG A 160 19.90 3.10 -3.63
C ARG A 160 21.01 2.08 -3.40
N GLU A 161 22.00 2.42 -2.60
CA GLU A 161 23.10 1.52 -2.23
C GLU A 161 22.65 0.20 -1.57
N PHE A 162 21.44 0.20 -0.98
CA PHE A 162 20.84 -1.01 -0.40
C PHE A 162 20.20 -1.93 -1.44
N TYR A 163 20.03 -1.46 -2.65
CA TYR A 163 19.39 -2.19 -3.74
C TYR A 163 20.33 -2.29 -4.92
N PRO A 164 20.51 -3.47 -5.48
CA PRO A 164 21.39 -3.65 -6.63
C PRO A 164 20.88 -2.90 -7.87
N ALA A 165 21.79 -2.40 -8.65
CA ALA A 165 21.51 -1.76 -9.91
C ALA A 165 21.03 -2.79 -10.95
N GLY A 166 19.74 -2.72 -11.29
CA GLY A 166 19.13 -3.58 -12.31
C GLY A 166 18.76 -4.95 -11.74
N SER A 167 17.49 -5.17 -11.53
CA SER A 167 16.91 -6.41 -11.01
C SER A 167 16.94 -7.54 -12.04
N SER A 168 18.13 -8.01 -12.40
CA SER A 168 18.31 -9.38 -12.83
C SER A 168 18.97 -10.12 -11.68
N THR A 169 18.32 -11.12 -11.22
CA THR A 169 18.51 -11.88 -10.00
C THR A 169 19.92 -12.45 -9.72
N GLU A 170 20.85 -12.32 -10.61
CA GLU A 170 22.21 -12.86 -10.46
C GLU A 170 23.33 -11.82 -10.27
N SER A 171 23.13 -10.58 -10.67
CA SER A 171 24.16 -9.53 -10.52
C SER A 171 24.03 -8.73 -9.24
N ALA A 172 22.92 -8.87 -8.55
CA ALA A 172 22.49 -8.09 -7.41
C ALA A 172 23.32 -8.33 -6.16
N ALA A 173 23.74 -9.56 -5.94
CA ALA A 173 24.42 -10.00 -4.71
C ALA A 173 25.86 -9.49 -4.59
N LYS A 174 26.44 -8.85 -5.61
CA LYS A 174 27.89 -8.62 -5.67
C LYS A 174 28.38 -7.21 -5.31
N HIS A 175 27.50 -6.22 -5.12
CA HIS A 175 27.97 -4.83 -5.05
C HIS A 175 27.40 -3.96 -3.92
N THR A 176 26.64 -4.49 -2.99
CA THR A 176 26.26 -3.73 -1.81
C THR A 176 27.23 -4.02 -0.67
N PRO A 177 27.70 -3.01 0.08
CA PRO A 177 28.51 -3.23 1.28
C PRO A 177 27.69 -3.85 2.43
N TYR A 178 26.44 -4.25 2.15
CA TYR A 178 25.46 -4.74 3.10
C TYR A 178 25.04 -6.14 2.69
N THR A 179 25.12 -7.08 3.60
CA THR A 179 24.66 -8.45 3.37
C THR A 179 23.13 -8.47 3.42
N ASN A 180 22.49 -9.18 2.50
CA ASN A 180 21.03 -9.36 2.50
C ASN A 180 20.53 -9.96 3.83
N ASP A 181 21.37 -10.72 4.53
CA ASP A 181 21.03 -11.36 5.80
C ASP A 181 20.78 -10.35 6.93
N ASP A 182 21.34 -9.15 6.81
CA ASP A 182 21.15 -8.08 7.81
C ASP A 182 19.82 -7.38 7.70
N LEU A 183 19.17 -7.42 6.53
CA LEU A 183 17.89 -6.77 6.26
C LEU A 183 16.72 -7.60 6.80
N THR A 184 15.67 -6.92 7.25
CA THR A 184 14.44 -7.60 7.70
C THR A 184 13.60 -8.17 6.55
N ASP A 185 13.82 -7.70 5.33
CA ASP A 185 13.13 -8.16 4.12
C ASP A 185 14.07 -8.06 2.91
N PRO A 186 15.05 -8.97 2.80
CA PRO A 186 16.14 -8.88 1.82
C PRO A 186 15.67 -9.05 0.36
N ASP A 187 14.52 -9.68 0.14
CA ASP A 187 14.01 -9.99 -1.19
C ASP A 187 13.21 -8.84 -1.82
N ILE A 188 13.00 -7.75 -1.08
CA ILE A 188 12.21 -6.61 -1.54
C ILE A 188 13.12 -5.49 -2.04
N ASP A 189 12.99 -5.17 -3.32
CA ASP A 189 13.50 -3.95 -3.93
C ASP A 189 12.35 -2.94 -4.09
N VAL A 190 12.38 -1.86 -3.29
CA VAL A 190 11.34 -0.82 -3.30
C VAL A 190 11.28 -0.07 -4.63
N TYR A 191 12.39 0.05 -5.36
CA TYR A 191 12.41 0.71 -6.66
C TYR A 191 11.81 -0.16 -7.75
N ALA A 192 12.05 -1.47 -7.69
CA ALA A 192 11.41 -2.43 -8.58
C ALA A 192 9.89 -2.53 -8.32
N LEU A 193 9.47 -2.42 -7.06
CA LEU A 193 8.04 -2.33 -6.71
C LEU A 193 7.41 -1.03 -7.21
N ALA A 194 8.07 0.11 -7.00
CA ALA A 194 7.58 1.42 -7.45
C ALA A 194 7.43 1.49 -8.97
N ALA A 195 8.29 0.83 -9.73
CA ALA A 195 8.20 0.76 -11.18
C ALA A 195 6.96 -0.01 -11.70
N ARG A 196 6.34 -0.84 -10.87
CA ARG A 196 5.18 -1.65 -11.24
C ARG A 196 3.84 -0.94 -11.04
N PHE A 197 3.81 0.07 -10.18
CA PHE A 197 2.62 0.83 -9.88
C PHE A 197 2.98 2.30 -9.66
N SER A 198 2.46 3.15 -10.53
CA SER A 198 2.61 4.60 -10.42
C SER A 198 1.32 5.21 -9.86
N TYR A 199 1.39 5.74 -8.64
CA TYR A 199 0.29 6.47 -8.05
C TYR A 199 0.07 7.80 -8.78
N GLN A 200 -1.18 8.05 -9.17
CA GLN A 200 -1.58 9.28 -9.86
C GLN A 200 -2.46 10.15 -8.94
N PRO A 201 -1.90 11.19 -8.30
CA PRO A 201 -2.65 12.04 -7.37
C PRO A 201 -3.91 12.65 -7.96
N ARG A 202 -3.92 12.95 -9.25
CA ARG A 202 -5.08 13.55 -9.95
C ARG A 202 -6.35 12.71 -9.85
N TRP A 203 -6.22 11.41 -9.73
CA TRP A 203 -7.38 10.50 -9.61
C TRP A 203 -7.97 10.45 -8.21
N THR A 204 -7.18 10.76 -7.19
CA THR A 204 -7.55 10.45 -5.81
C THR A 204 -7.41 11.62 -4.84
N ALA A 205 -6.46 12.55 -5.07
CA ALA A 205 -6.08 13.54 -4.06
C ALA A 205 -7.23 14.46 -3.61
N ARG A 206 -8.16 14.78 -4.51
CA ARG A 206 -9.34 15.60 -4.19
C ARG A 206 -10.52 14.78 -3.66
N HIS A 207 -10.45 13.46 -3.68
CA HIS A 207 -11.57 12.57 -3.40
C HIS A 207 -11.40 11.75 -2.10
N PHE A 208 -10.34 11.96 -1.32
CA PHE A 208 -10.11 11.19 -0.09
C PHE A 208 -11.28 11.25 0.89
N GLY A 209 -11.93 12.40 1.03
CA GLY A 209 -13.11 12.55 1.87
C GLY A 209 -14.26 11.67 1.39
N ILE A 210 -14.60 11.76 0.11
CA ILE A 210 -15.66 10.96 -0.51
C ILE A 210 -15.34 9.47 -0.46
N GLN A 211 -14.10 9.09 -0.75
CA GLN A 211 -13.66 7.69 -0.66
C GLN A 211 -13.84 7.12 0.75
N ARG A 212 -13.39 7.86 1.77
CA ARG A 212 -13.57 7.48 3.17
C ARG A 212 -15.04 7.28 3.51
N ASP A 213 -15.89 8.22 3.10
CA ASP A 213 -17.32 8.18 3.41
C ASP A 213 -18.03 7.03 2.66
N LEU A 214 -17.62 6.74 1.43
CA LEU A 214 -18.08 5.56 0.68
C LEU A 214 -17.65 4.26 1.35
N VAL A 215 -16.40 4.13 1.74
CA VAL A 215 -15.89 2.94 2.44
C VAL A 215 -16.63 2.77 3.77
N LYS A 216 -16.85 3.86 4.52
CA LYS A 216 -17.63 3.85 5.75
C LYS A 216 -19.05 3.34 5.50
N ALA A 217 -19.77 3.93 4.55
CA ALA A 217 -21.15 3.56 4.25
C ALA A 217 -21.27 2.09 3.80
N MET A 218 -20.38 1.64 2.89
CA MET A 218 -20.45 0.29 2.33
C MET A 218 -19.98 -0.80 3.30
N CYS A 219 -18.90 -0.55 4.05
CA CYS A 219 -18.18 -1.61 4.77
C CYS A 219 -18.41 -1.58 6.28
N LEU A 220 -18.74 -0.41 6.86
CA LEU A 220 -19.02 -0.27 8.28
C LEU A 220 -20.52 -0.12 8.54
N ASP A 221 -21.15 0.91 8.00
CA ASP A 221 -22.57 1.21 8.29
C ASP A 221 -23.50 0.10 7.76
N SER A 222 -23.24 -0.43 6.56
CA SER A 222 -23.96 -1.57 5.94
C SER A 222 -23.17 -2.89 6.03
N GLY A 223 -22.23 -2.99 6.96
CA GLY A 223 -21.31 -4.12 7.02
C GLY A 223 -21.97 -5.46 7.34
N ASN A 224 -23.05 -5.47 8.13
CA ASN A 224 -23.80 -6.69 8.46
C ASN A 224 -24.56 -7.22 7.24
N GLU A 225 -25.25 -6.33 6.53
CA GLU A 225 -25.99 -6.63 5.32
C GLU A 225 -25.05 -7.10 4.20
N LEU A 226 -23.91 -6.43 4.05
CA LEU A 226 -22.89 -6.82 3.09
C LEU A 226 -22.35 -8.22 3.34
N ARG A 227 -22.01 -8.55 4.58
CA ARG A 227 -21.54 -9.89 4.97
C ARG A 227 -22.63 -10.96 4.80
N ALA A 228 -23.88 -10.64 5.14
CA ALA A 228 -25.02 -11.56 4.96
C ALA A 228 -25.28 -11.84 3.47
N ALA A 229 -25.28 -10.81 2.62
CA ALA A 229 -25.42 -10.98 1.17
C ALA A 229 -24.28 -11.83 0.58
N TRP A 230 -23.06 -11.57 0.97
CA TRP A 230 -21.90 -12.35 0.54
C TRP A 230 -21.97 -13.82 1.01
N ALA A 231 -22.39 -14.05 2.25
CA ALA A 231 -22.59 -15.40 2.78
C ALA A 231 -23.65 -16.17 1.99
N ALA A 232 -24.76 -15.53 1.60
CA ALA A 232 -25.80 -16.13 0.77
C ALA A 232 -25.26 -16.50 -0.63
N ILE A 233 -24.50 -15.62 -1.28
CA ILE A 233 -23.84 -15.89 -2.57
C ILE A 233 -22.92 -17.11 -2.45
N ARG A 234 -22.10 -17.18 -1.40
CA ARG A 234 -21.21 -18.32 -1.17
C ARG A 234 -21.95 -19.63 -0.94
N ALA A 235 -23.02 -19.60 -0.16
CA ALA A 235 -23.83 -20.78 0.15
C ALA A 235 -24.51 -21.38 -1.09
N THR A 236 -24.75 -20.58 -2.12
CA THR A 236 -25.41 -20.98 -3.37
C THR A 236 -24.44 -21.24 -4.53
N GLY A 237 -23.18 -21.54 -4.24
CA GLY A 237 -22.19 -21.93 -5.24
C GLY A 237 -21.21 -20.79 -5.64
N GLY A 238 -21.25 -19.66 -4.94
CA GLY A 238 -20.30 -18.56 -5.12
C GLY A 238 -20.60 -17.63 -6.30
N PRO A 239 -19.69 -16.70 -6.60
CA PRO A 239 -19.88 -15.68 -7.62
C PRO A 239 -20.23 -16.21 -9.01
N ALA A 240 -19.55 -17.27 -9.45
CA ALA A 240 -19.74 -17.84 -10.79
C ALA A 240 -21.14 -18.46 -10.98
N ALA A 241 -21.70 -19.02 -9.92
CA ALA A 241 -23.06 -19.60 -9.93
C ALA A 241 -24.17 -18.55 -9.78
N ASN A 242 -23.83 -17.33 -9.36
CA ASN A 242 -24.79 -16.28 -9.01
C ASN A 242 -24.48 -14.93 -9.69
N PRO A 243 -24.39 -14.85 -11.02
CA PRO A 243 -23.99 -13.65 -11.73
C PRO A 243 -24.93 -12.47 -11.45
N ARG A 244 -26.25 -12.72 -11.33
CA ARG A 244 -27.23 -11.68 -11.04
C ARG A 244 -27.07 -11.13 -9.62
N ALA A 245 -26.79 -11.98 -8.63
CA ALA A 245 -26.55 -11.54 -7.26
C ALA A 245 -25.24 -10.72 -7.17
N MET A 246 -24.22 -11.11 -7.94
CA MET A 246 -22.98 -10.33 -8.05
C MET A 246 -23.20 -8.97 -8.71
N GLU A 247 -24.00 -8.90 -9.76
CA GLU A 247 -24.37 -7.63 -10.40
C GLU A 247 -25.07 -6.70 -9.40
N LEU A 248 -26.03 -7.20 -8.64
CA LEU A 248 -26.73 -6.43 -7.60
C LEU A 248 -25.81 -6.00 -6.46
N LEU A 249 -24.88 -6.86 -6.08
CA LEU A 249 -23.88 -6.54 -5.05
C LEU A 249 -22.92 -5.44 -5.52
N GLN A 250 -22.51 -5.48 -6.78
CA GLN A 250 -21.53 -4.55 -7.36
C GLN A 250 -22.13 -3.27 -7.88
N ARG A 251 -23.37 -3.33 -8.39
CA ARG A 251 -24.07 -2.21 -8.99
C ARG A 251 -25.56 -2.28 -8.65
N PRO A 252 -26.01 -1.62 -7.57
CA PRO A 252 -27.40 -1.58 -7.23
C PRO A 252 -28.27 -1.05 -8.40
N PRO A 253 -29.43 -1.67 -8.67
CA PRO A 253 -30.26 -1.36 -9.85
C PRO A 253 -30.82 0.05 -9.86
N ASP A 254 -30.98 0.68 -8.69
CA ASP A 254 -31.61 1.99 -8.53
C ASP A 254 -30.63 3.17 -8.62
N LEU A 255 -29.36 2.91 -8.87
CA LEU A 255 -28.42 4.00 -9.13
C LEU A 255 -28.56 4.43 -10.60
N PRO A 256 -28.81 5.73 -10.86
CA PRO A 256 -28.83 6.25 -12.23
C PRO A 256 -27.51 5.94 -12.94
N ALA A 257 -27.59 5.73 -14.24
CA ALA A 257 -26.46 5.38 -15.10
C ALA A 257 -25.27 6.32 -14.87
N PRO A 258 -24.08 5.87 -15.23
CA PRO A 258 -22.93 5.74 -14.37
C PRO A 258 -22.69 6.97 -13.51
N LEU A 259 -22.52 6.77 -12.22
CA LEU A 259 -21.94 7.78 -11.34
C LEU A 259 -20.71 8.33 -12.07
N ASN A 260 -20.83 9.55 -12.53
CA ASN A 260 -19.77 10.23 -13.24
C ASN A 260 -18.74 10.69 -12.19
N TRP A 261 -17.80 9.79 -11.86
CA TRP A 261 -16.75 10.03 -10.89
C TRP A 261 -15.68 11.02 -11.38
N THR A 262 -15.84 11.50 -12.61
CA THR A 262 -14.89 12.40 -13.27
C THR A 262 -15.35 13.86 -13.30
N SER A 263 -16.54 14.18 -12.79
CA SER A 263 -17.07 15.54 -12.71
C SER A 263 -16.84 16.19 -11.35
#